data_66ed70799fd2876a9f21df16ef8b7bc2
#
_entry.id   66ed70799fd2876a9f21df16ef8b7bc2
#
_cell.length_a   1.000
_cell.length_b   1.000
_cell.length_c   1.000
_cell.angle_alpha   90.00
_cell.angle_beta   90.00
_cell.angle_gamma   90.00
#
_symmetry.space_group_name_H-M   'P 1'
#
loop_
_entity.id
_entity.type
_entity.pdbx_description
1 polymer ?
#
loop_
_entity_poly.entity_id
_entity_poly.type
_entity_poly.pdbx_seq_one_letter_code
_entity_poly.pdbx_strand_id
1 'polypeptide(L)'
;MRCNAGCELEYFYFDCNINSDILKKLSTIITSIKNLELNIKYKNTTDPSRIVKLIEAQKNLKEVSLIHDYYIKINESYHKILEESLIKCANTVQYLKIDWKPITNFLSYLVNLVSLELSYFYTNWNYSVSLPLLKYLKANGVSSEVLASIIENTKGNLNEIIINYQHHHNDKRLIKAIYQHCPNLNYLKLSLLNKDMDIIEFQNLLINCKFINILDIIGIGDFIWNELLIILTKYSPINLLKLKLFCYLPNSNFIKSLKLFLDSRKNKSPIFLQIDLMRLWERQQQPMLQQLEHLLKEYKVKGIIKDFECP
;
A
#
# COMPACT_ATOMS: atom_id res chain seq x y z
N MET A 1 17.46 -17.55 -12.04
CA MET A 1 18.23 -16.97 -13.16
C MET A 1 17.47 -17.25 -14.45
N ARG A 2 17.00 -16.23 -15.16
CA ARG A 2 16.44 -16.39 -16.51
C ARG A 2 17.36 -15.68 -17.48
N CYS A 3 18.04 -16.44 -18.34
CA CYS A 3 18.82 -15.91 -19.45
C CYS A 3 18.05 -16.12 -20.75
N ASN A 4 17.76 -15.04 -21.48
CA ASN A 4 17.34 -15.12 -22.87
C ASN A 4 18.57 -15.13 -23.79
N ALA A 5 18.46 -15.81 -24.91
CA ALA A 5 19.54 -15.96 -25.86
C ALA A 5 19.94 -14.60 -26.47
N GLY A 6 21.04 -14.04 -25.98
CA GLY A 6 21.58 -12.71 -26.25
C GLY A 6 22.15 -12.04 -24.98
N CYS A 7 21.97 -12.70 -23.85
CA CYS A 7 22.52 -12.52 -22.48
C CYS A 7 22.67 -11.11 -21.94
N GLU A 8 21.56 -10.35 -21.92
CA GLU A 8 21.41 -9.31 -20.91
C GLU A 8 20.57 -9.87 -19.75
N LEU A 9 21.17 -10.00 -18.55
CA LEU A 9 20.45 -10.41 -17.36
C LEU A 9 19.63 -9.19 -16.85
N GLU A 10 18.33 -9.16 -17.15
CA GLU A 10 17.47 -8.02 -16.77
C GLU A 10 16.90 -8.16 -15.36
N TYR A 11 16.66 -9.38 -14.90
CA TYR A 11 16.09 -9.68 -13.57
C TYR A 11 17.04 -10.53 -12.75
N PHE A 12 17.34 -10.07 -11.55
CA PHE A 12 18.20 -10.76 -10.61
C PHE A 12 17.53 -10.86 -9.23
N TYR A 13 17.16 -12.07 -8.85
CA TYR A 13 16.70 -12.41 -7.50
C TYR A 13 17.83 -13.08 -6.73
N PHE A 14 18.02 -12.64 -5.50
CA PHE A 14 19.04 -13.12 -4.63
C PHE A 14 18.50 -13.38 -3.22
N ASP A 15 18.64 -14.64 -2.78
CA ASP A 15 18.50 -15.05 -1.38
C ASP A 15 19.90 -15.12 -0.77
N CYS A 16 20.17 -14.44 0.33
CA CYS A 16 21.50 -14.24 0.93
C CYS A 16 22.28 -15.51 1.36
N ASN A 17 21.91 -16.67 0.87
CA ASN A 17 22.68 -17.91 1.01
C ASN A 17 23.79 -18.10 -0.07
N ILE A 18 23.94 -17.17 -1.00
CA ILE A 18 24.96 -17.31 -2.06
C ILE A 18 26.36 -16.99 -1.51
N ASN A 19 27.31 -17.82 -1.92
CA ASN A 19 28.73 -17.62 -1.65
C ASN A 19 29.15 -16.20 -2.08
N SER A 20 29.77 -15.51 -1.17
CA SER A 20 30.24 -14.14 -1.32
C SER A 20 31.16 -13.91 -2.53
N ASP A 21 31.92 -14.92 -2.97
CA ASP A 21 32.82 -14.83 -4.12
C ASP A 21 32.06 -14.84 -5.45
N ILE A 22 30.87 -15.46 -5.47
CA ILE A 22 29.98 -15.43 -6.63
C ILE A 22 29.46 -14.00 -6.84
N LEU A 23 29.01 -13.30 -5.81
CA LEU A 23 28.57 -11.90 -5.91
C LEU A 23 29.64 -10.97 -6.41
N LYS A 24 30.89 -11.15 -5.93
CA LYS A 24 32.03 -10.37 -6.38
C LYS A 24 32.29 -10.59 -7.89
N LYS A 25 32.22 -11.83 -8.35
CA LYS A 25 32.36 -12.14 -9.78
C LYS A 25 31.18 -11.61 -10.60
N LEU A 26 29.95 -11.73 -10.09
CA LEU A 26 28.77 -11.23 -10.78
C LEU A 26 28.80 -9.71 -10.94
N SER A 27 29.25 -8.96 -9.93
CA SER A 27 29.36 -7.48 -10.00
C SER A 27 30.34 -6.98 -11.06
N THR A 28 31.32 -7.80 -11.48
CA THR A 28 32.28 -7.45 -12.55
C THR A 28 31.79 -7.80 -13.96
N ILE A 29 30.83 -8.72 -14.06
CA ILE A 29 30.39 -9.27 -15.35
C ILE A 29 29.02 -8.72 -15.75
N ILE A 30 28.11 -8.51 -14.75
CA ILE A 30 26.71 -8.15 -14.97
C ILE A 30 26.52 -6.68 -14.67
N THR A 31 26.25 -5.88 -15.69
CA THR A 31 25.98 -4.44 -15.58
C THR A 31 24.64 -4.02 -16.17
N SER A 32 23.79 -5.00 -16.53
CA SER A 32 22.55 -4.81 -17.28
C SER A 32 21.28 -5.13 -16.48
N ILE A 33 21.41 -5.37 -15.15
CA ILE A 33 20.24 -5.66 -14.30
C ILE A 33 19.33 -4.44 -14.28
N LYS A 34 18.06 -4.65 -14.62
CA LYS A 34 16.99 -3.66 -14.51
C LYS A 34 16.21 -3.84 -13.23
N ASN A 35 15.97 -5.10 -12.82
CA ASN A 35 15.15 -5.46 -11.67
C ASN A 35 15.98 -6.28 -10.69
N LEU A 36 16.24 -5.72 -9.51
CA LEU A 36 17.05 -6.31 -8.46
C LEU A 36 16.16 -6.59 -7.24
N GLU A 37 16.05 -7.86 -6.86
CA GLU A 37 15.36 -8.28 -5.64
C GLU A 37 16.32 -9.01 -4.72
N LEU A 38 16.51 -8.48 -3.52
CA LEU A 38 17.37 -9.04 -2.48
C LEU A 38 16.53 -9.40 -1.25
N ASN A 39 16.61 -10.67 -0.87
CA ASN A 39 16.08 -11.14 0.41
C ASN A 39 17.22 -11.36 1.38
N ILE A 40 17.36 -10.47 2.35
CA ILE A 40 18.48 -10.41 3.29
C ILE A 40 18.17 -11.27 4.51
N LYS A 41 18.78 -12.45 4.62
CA LYS A 41 18.62 -13.37 5.76
C LYS A 41 19.78 -13.28 6.75
N TYR A 42 19.47 -13.44 8.03
CA TYR A 42 20.40 -13.22 9.16
C TYR A 42 21.61 -14.14 9.22
N LYS A 43 21.50 -15.36 8.73
CA LYS A 43 22.57 -16.37 8.93
C LYS A 43 23.84 -16.09 8.16
N ASN A 44 23.83 -15.15 7.26
CA ASN A 44 24.99 -14.84 6.44
C ASN A 44 25.51 -13.44 6.75
N THR A 45 26.64 -13.38 7.39
CA THR A 45 27.54 -12.24 7.45
C THR A 45 28.04 -11.87 6.06
N THR A 46 27.13 -11.75 5.09
CA THR A 46 27.49 -11.26 3.76
C THR A 46 27.96 -9.84 3.92
N ASP A 47 29.22 -9.61 3.65
CA ASP A 47 29.80 -8.28 3.68
C ASP A 47 28.96 -7.37 2.77
N PRO A 48 28.31 -6.31 3.30
CA PRO A 48 27.46 -5.43 2.51
C PRO A 48 28.20 -4.81 1.33
N SER A 49 29.53 -4.67 1.41
CA SER A 49 30.34 -4.10 0.34
C SER A 49 30.20 -4.82 -1.00
N ARG A 50 29.79 -6.09 -0.98
CA ARG A 50 29.63 -6.91 -2.19
C ARG A 50 28.28 -6.67 -2.87
N ILE A 51 27.22 -6.50 -2.06
CA ILE A 51 25.90 -6.10 -2.56
C ILE A 51 25.98 -4.68 -3.13
N VAL A 52 26.66 -3.79 -2.43
CA VAL A 52 26.93 -2.43 -2.88
C VAL A 52 27.62 -2.42 -4.25
N LYS A 53 28.68 -3.20 -4.43
CA LYS A 53 29.37 -3.30 -5.73
C LYS A 53 28.45 -3.81 -6.83
N LEU A 54 27.56 -4.75 -6.54
CA LEU A 54 26.56 -5.24 -7.50
C LEU A 54 25.58 -4.13 -7.89
N ILE A 55 25.05 -3.38 -6.91
CA ILE A 55 24.14 -2.27 -7.15
C ILE A 55 24.84 -1.18 -7.98
N GLU A 56 26.02 -0.75 -7.55
CA GLU A 56 26.78 0.34 -8.19
C GLU A 56 27.26 0.00 -9.60
N ALA A 57 27.44 -1.28 -9.92
CA ALA A 57 27.81 -1.73 -11.26
C ALA A 57 26.68 -1.58 -12.29
N GLN A 58 25.41 -1.41 -11.83
CA GLN A 58 24.26 -1.38 -12.74
C GLN A 58 24.08 -0.01 -13.38
N LYS A 59 24.00 0.03 -14.71
CA LYS A 59 23.84 1.27 -15.49
C LYS A 59 22.37 1.70 -15.67
N ASN A 60 21.42 0.77 -15.53
CA ASN A 60 20.01 1.01 -15.83
C ASN A 60 19.09 0.28 -14.84
N LEU A 61 19.42 0.35 -13.55
CA LEU A 61 18.64 -0.26 -12.49
C LEU A 61 17.32 0.52 -12.31
N LYS A 62 16.19 -0.13 -12.58
CA LYS A 62 14.84 0.49 -12.54
C LYS A 62 14.04 0.09 -11.34
N GLU A 63 14.10 -1.18 -10.95
CA GLU A 63 13.30 -1.73 -9.87
C GLU A 63 14.21 -2.35 -8.82
N VAL A 64 14.02 -1.93 -7.58
CA VAL A 64 14.78 -2.40 -6.44
C VAL A 64 13.84 -2.85 -5.34
N SER A 65 13.98 -4.10 -4.91
CA SER A 65 13.29 -4.68 -3.77
C SER A 65 14.31 -5.21 -2.78
N LEU A 66 14.40 -4.59 -1.62
CA LEU A 66 15.30 -4.98 -0.55
C LEU A 66 14.46 -5.34 0.66
N ILE A 67 14.43 -6.63 1.00
CA ILE A 67 13.55 -7.17 2.04
C ILE A 67 14.39 -7.95 3.06
N HIS A 68 14.02 -7.84 4.34
CA HIS A 68 14.62 -8.62 5.40
C HIS A 68 13.69 -9.74 5.86
N ASP A 69 14.28 -10.81 6.35
CA ASP A 69 13.52 -11.81 7.10
C ASP A 69 13.09 -11.18 8.45
N TYR A 70 11.79 -11.19 8.74
CA TYR A 70 11.08 -10.44 9.78
C TYR A 70 11.62 -10.58 11.21
N TYR A 71 12.40 -11.61 11.49
CA TYR A 71 12.86 -11.95 12.84
C TYR A 71 14.22 -11.35 13.23
N ILE A 72 14.73 -10.37 12.45
CA ILE A 72 16.13 -10.02 12.55
C ILE A 72 16.32 -8.54 12.85
N LYS A 73 17.02 -8.26 13.94
CA LYS A 73 17.54 -6.94 14.23
C LYS A 73 18.84 -6.73 13.41
N ILE A 74 18.70 -6.13 12.22
CA ILE A 74 19.87 -5.80 11.39
C ILE A 74 20.53 -4.53 11.90
N ASN A 75 21.84 -4.47 11.76
CA ASN A 75 22.65 -3.31 12.14
C ASN A 75 22.32 -2.12 11.23
N GLU A 76 22.02 -0.98 11.81
CA GLU A 76 21.76 0.27 11.10
C GLU A 76 22.87 0.65 10.11
N SER A 77 24.13 0.33 10.42
CA SER A 77 25.24 0.58 9.51
C SER A 77 25.13 -0.20 8.18
N TYR A 78 24.50 -1.37 8.20
CA TYR A 78 24.25 -2.16 6.99
C TYR A 78 23.22 -1.46 6.08
N HIS A 79 22.12 -1.00 6.65
CA HIS A 79 21.09 -0.25 5.90
C HIS A 79 21.67 1.04 5.31
N LYS A 80 22.45 1.78 6.12
CA LYS A 80 23.08 3.00 5.67
C LYS A 80 23.94 2.80 4.42
N ILE A 81 24.75 1.76 4.41
CA ILE A 81 25.62 1.43 3.26
C ILE A 81 24.78 1.08 2.01
N LEU A 82 23.67 0.33 2.16
CA LEU A 82 22.76 0.03 1.05
C LEU A 82 22.08 1.30 0.53
N GLU A 83 21.57 2.15 1.41
CA GLU A 83 20.94 3.42 1.05
C GLU A 83 21.91 4.33 0.28
N GLU A 84 23.15 4.45 0.74
CA GLU A 84 24.20 5.22 0.05
C GLU A 84 24.51 4.66 -1.35
N SER A 85 24.47 3.33 -1.54
CA SER A 85 24.64 2.72 -2.85
C SER A 85 23.50 3.03 -3.82
N LEU A 86 22.26 3.11 -3.30
CA LEU A 86 21.07 3.45 -4.11
C LEU A 86 21.12 4.91 -4.61
N ILE A 87 21.76 5.82 -3.89
CA ILE A 87 21.95 7.20 -4.34
C ILE A 87 22.70 7.24 -5.68
N LYS A 88 23.66 6.33 -5.90
CA LYS A 88 24.41 6.27 -7.17
C LYS A 88 23.55 5.84 -8.37
N CYS A 89 22.46 5.12 -8.11
CA CYS A 89 21.50 4.67 -9.12
C CYS A 89 20.23 5.54 -9.16
N ALA A 90 20.19 6.65 -8.41
CA ALA A 90 18.98 7.43 -8.18
C ALA A 90 18.29 7.94 -9.46
N ASN A 91 19.06 8.22 -10.50
CA ASN A 91 18.54 8.72 -11.78
C ASN A 91 17.76 7.67 -12.59
N THR A 92 17.93 6.38 -12.30
CA THR A 92 17.29 5.30 -13.07
C THR A 92 16.21 4.57 -12.29
N VAL A 93 16.26 4.59 -10.95
CA VAL A 93 15.31 3.87 -10.09
C VAL A 93 13.92 4.50 -10.18
N GLN A 94 12.94 3.68 -10.55
CA GLN A 94 11.53 4.03 -10.71
C GLN A 94 10.61 3.30 -9.72
N TYR A 95 11.03 2.13 -9.24
CA TYR A 95 10.35 1.36 -8.21
C TYR A 95 11.31 1.04 -7.07
N LEU A 96 10.86 1.30 -5.85
CA LEU A 96 11.59 0.92 -4.63
C LEU A 96 10.67 0.24 -3.64
N LYS A 97 11.12 -0.91 -3.12
CA LYS A 97 10.53 -1.60 -1.98
C LYS A 97 11.57 -1.80 -0.89
N ILE A 98 11.28 -1.35 0.32
CA ILE A 98 12.08 -1.56 1.52
C ILE A 98 11.20 -1.87 2.73
N ASP A 99 11.72 -2.66 3.65
CA ASP A 99 11.04 -3.06 4.88
C ASP A 99 11.77 -2.60 6.15
N TRP A 100 12.56 -1.55 6.06
CA TRP A 100 13.18 -0.88 7.19
C TRP A 100 12.96 0.63 7.15
N LYS A 101 13.10 1.26 8.33
CA LYS A 101 13.08 2.72 8.44
C LYS A 101 14.32 3.30 7.76
N PRO A 102 14.18 4.19 6.79
CA PRO A 102 15.31 4.92 6.22
C PRO A 102 16.16 5.61 7.30
N ILE A 103 17.46 5.40 7.22
CA ILE A 103 18.45 5.96 8.17
C ILE A 103 19.07 7.23 7.60
N THR A 104 19.20 7.28 6.27
CA THR A 104 19.72 8.45 5.56
C THR A 104 18.59 9.16 4.80
N ASN A 105 18.89 10.31 4.23
CA ASN A 105 17.96 11.04 3.36
C ASN A 105 17.99 10.56 1.91
N PHE A 106 18.32 9.26 1.65
CA PHE A 106 18.52 8.74 0.30
C PHE A 106 17.28 8.85 -0.60
N LEU A 107 16.07 8.75 -0.02
CA LEU A 107 14.82 8.86 -0.79
C LEU A 107 14.70 10.23 -1.49
N SER A 108 15.28 11.29 -0.94
CA SER A 108 15.23 12.63 -1.57
C SER A 108 16.01 12.71 -2.89
N TYR A 109 16.92 11.78 -3.13
CA TYR A 109 17.67 11.68 -4.39
C TYR A 109 16.90 10.92 -5.47
N LEU A 110 15.89 10.11 -5.10
CA LEU A 110 15.14 9.26 -6.03
C LEU A 110 14.01 10.05 -6.74
N VAL A 111 14.37 11.15 -7.38
CA VAL A 111 13.39 12.08 -7.99
C VAL A 111 12.57 11.47 -9.14
N ASN A 112 13.06 10.38 -9.73
CA ASN A 112 12.39 9.63 -10.79
C ASN A 112 11.50 8.48 -10.28
N LEU A 113 11.35 8.36 -8.96
CA LEU A 113 10.56 7.28 -8.36
C LEU A 113 9.08 7.42 -8.70
N VAL A 114 8.53 6.36 -9.27
CA VAL A 114 7.11 6.25 -9.68
C VAL A 114 6.32 5.42 -8.67
N SER A 115 6.96 4.41 -8.07
CA SER A 115 6.32 3.50 -7.11
C SER A 115 7.20 3.30 -5.87
N LEU A 116 6.58 3.45 -4.70
CA LEU A 116 7.23 3.28 -3.40
C LEU A 116 6.42 2.30 -2.54
N GLU A 117 7.08 1.23 -2.09
CA GLU A 117 6.54 0.27 -1.13
C GLU A 117 7.36 0.28 0.16
N LEU A 118 6.73 0.59 1.28
CA LEU A 118 7.34 0.70 2.60
C LEU A 118 6.68 -0.28 3.57
N SER A 119 7.48 -0.96 4.41
CA SER A 119 6.92 -1.92 5.36
C SER A 119 7.64 -1.90 6.71
N TYR A 120 6.87 -2.15 7.79
CA TYR A 120 7.33 -2.52 9.12
C TYR A 120 8.21 -1.54 9.88
N PHE A 121 7.97 -0.22 9.75
CA PHE A 121 8.57 0.75 10.65
C PHE A 121 7.52 1.71 11.22
N TYR A 122 7.35 1.65 12.52
CA TYR A 122 6.32 2.39 13.27
C TYR A 122 6.81 3.72 13.84
N THR A 123 8.10 3.99 13.74
CA THR A 123 8.69 5.21 14.29
C THR A 123 8.74 6.31 13.24
N ASN A 124 8.49 7.55 13.67
CA ASN A 124 8.61 8.71 12.80
C ASN A 124 10.04 8.86 12.26
N TRP A 125 10.16 9.34 11.04
CA TRP A 125 11.41 9.83 10.53
C TRP A 125 11.36 11.36 10.39
N ASN A 126 12.52 12.02 10.51
CA ASN A 126 12.59 13.48 10.51
C ASN A 126 13.07 14.07 9.18
N TYR A 127 12.94 13.32 8.09
CA TYR A 127 13.39 13.77 6.76
C TYR A 127 12.20 14.24 5.92
N SER A 128 12.36 15.40 5.30
CA SER A 128 11.44 15.83 4.25
C SER A 128 11.85 15.16 2.94
N VAL A 129 10.95 14.37 2.38
CA VAL A 129 11.18 13.62 1.13
C VAL A 129 10.25 14.18 0.07
N SER A 130 10.81 14.63 -1.06
CA SER A 130 10.03 15.09 -2.22
C SER A 130 10.14 14.06 -3.34
N LEU A 131 8.99 13.45 -3.70
CA LEU A 131 8.88 12.43 -4.74
C LEU A 131 7.89 12.92 -5.83
N PRO A 132 8.32 13.83 -6.70
CA PRO A 132 7.41 14.57 -7.59
C PRO A 132 6.74 13.71 -8.66
N LEU A 133 7.29 12.53 -8.99
CA LEU A 133 6.74 11.62 -9.99
C LEU A 133 6.01 10.42 -9.39
N LEU A 134 5.87 10.37 -8.06
CA LEU A 134 5.25 9.24 -7.37
C LEU A 134 3.77 9.09 -7.75
N LYS A 135 3.42 7.91 -8.28
CA LYS A 135 2.05 7.53 -8.68
C LYS A 135 1.46 6.46 -7.80
N TYR A 136 2.30 5.59 -7.25
CA TYR A 136 1.89 4.41 -6.49
C TYR A 136 2.58 4.41 -5.13
N LEU A 137 1.79 4.50 -4.06
CA LEU A 137 2.28 4.42 -2.68
C LEU A 137 1.63 3.23 -1.98
N LYS A 138 2.45 2.27 -1.57
CA LYS A 138 2.01 1.13 -0.76
C LYS A 138 2.76 1.12 0.56
N ALA A 139 2.02 0.99 1.65
CA ALA A 139 2.57 0.97 2.99
C ALA A 139 1.91 -0.11 3.85
N ASN A 140 2.73 -0.80 4.65
CA ASN A 140 2.28 -1.80 5.59
C ASN A 140 2.99 -1.60 6.93
N GLY A 141 2.23 -1.24 7.98
CA GLY A 141 2.81 -0.98 9.28
C GLY A 141 3.78 0.22 9.30
N VAL A 142 3.42 1.29 8.61
CA VAL A 142 4.15 2.56 8.57
C VAL A 142 3.33 3.63 9.27
N SER A 143 3.98 4.51 10.02
CA SER A 143 3.32 5.58 10.77
C SER A 143 2.53 6.53 9.84
N SER A 144 1.31 6.91 10.25
CA SER A 144 0.44 7.86 9.54
C SER A 144 1.12 9.21 9.31
N GLU A 145 1.95 9.65 10.25
CA GLU A 145 2.71 10.91 10.19
C GLU A 145 3.73 10.90 9.04
N VAL A 146 4.44 9.78 8.89
CA VAL A 146 5.41 9.59 7.80
C VAL A 146 4.69 9.59 6.45
N LEU A 147 3.59 8.84 6.35
CA LEU A 147 2.82 8.76 5.11
C LEU A 147 2.22 10.11 4.72
N ALA A 148 1.66 10.84 5.69
CA ALA A 148 1.17 12.19 5.46
C ALA A 148 2.27 13.11 4.93
N SER A 149 3.47 13.07 5.55
CA SER A 149 4.60 13.88 5.11
C SER A 149 5.07 13.54 3.68
N ILE A 150 5.09 12.25 3.31
CA ILE A 150 5.39 11.85 1.92
C ILE A 150 4.34 12.41 0.96
N ILE A 151 3.04 12.24 1.28
CA ILE A 151 1.93 12.65 0.42
C ILE A 151 1.92 14.18 0.23
N GLU A 152 2.11 14.95 1.30
CA GLU A 152 2.19 16.41 1.29
C GLU A 152 3.29 16.94 0.34
N ASN A 153 4.35 16.16 0.14
CA ASN A 153 5.48 16.52 -0.72
C ASN A 153 5.45 15.87 -2.12
N THR A 154 4.35 15.24 -2.51
CA THR A 154 4.10 14.84 -3.90
C THR A 154 3.46 16.01 -4.69
N LYS A 155 3.61 16.00 -6.02
CA LYS A 155 3.03 17.03 -6.88
C LYS A 155 1.59 16.69 -7.36
N GLY A 156 0.81 15.98 -6.56
CA GLY A 156 -0.55 15.58 -6.92
C GLY A 156 -0.64 14.45 -7.93
N ASN A 157 0.45 13.75 -8.20
CA ASN A 157 0.51 12.67 -9.19
C ASN A 157 0.09 11.30 -8.64
N LEU A 158 -0.17 11.19 -7.33
CA LEU A 158 -0.61 9.93 -6.73
C LEU A 158 -1.96 9.50 -7.31
N ASN A 159 -1.95 8.30 -7.89
CA ASN A 159 -3.09 7.64 -8.49
C ASN A 159 -3.59 6.47 -7.61
N GLU A 160 -2.69 5.84 -6.89
CA GLU A 160 -2.98 4.68 -6.05
C GLU A 160 -2.30 4.81 -4.68
N ILE A 161 -3.08 4.62 -3.62
CA ILE A 161 -2.61 4.59 -2.24
C ILE A 161 -3.16 3.32 -1.58
N ILE A 162 -2.25 2.46 -1.10
CA ILE A 162 -2.57 1.23 -0.38
C ILE A 162 -1.90 1.29 1.00
N ILE A 163 -2.69 1.42 2.06
CA ILE A 163 -2.20 1.50 3.42
C ILE A 163 -2.83 0.38 4.25
N ASN A 164 -2.00 -0.59 4.65
CA ASN A 164 -2.39 -1.70 5.49
C ASN A 164 -1.77 -1.53 6.88
N TYR A 165 -2.53 -1.88 7.92
CA TYR A 165 -2.10 -1.88 9.32
C TYR A 165 -1.35 -0.62 9.74
N GLN A 166 -2.07 0.24 10.45
CA GLN A 166 -1.51 1.40 11.13
C GLN A 166 -1.55 1.14 12.64
N HIS A 167 -0.44 1.37 13.31
CA HIS A 167 -0.34 1.17 14.75
C HIS A 167 -0.48 2.48 15.57
N HIS A 168 -0.61 3.64 14.93
CA HIS A 168 -0.58 4.94 15.60
C HIS A 168 -1.76 5.86 15.26
N HIS A 169 -2.19 6.56 16.26
CA HIS A 169 -3.43 7.27 16.53
C HIS A 169 -3.61 8.62 15.81
N ASN A 170 -3.17 8.81 14.56
CA ASN A 170 -3.41 10.08 13.88
C ASN A 170 -3.78 9.94 12.40
N ASP A 171 -4.84 9.17 12.14
CA ASP A 171 -5.36 9.00 10.78
C ASP A 171 -5.91 10.30 10.19
N LYS A 172 -6.28 11.26 11.05
CA LYS A 172 -6.80 12.57 10.64
C LYS A 172 -5.83 13.34 9.74
N ARG A 173 -4.54 13.46 10.13
CA ARG A 173 -3.54 14.14 9.31
C ARG A 173 -3.32 13.44 7.99
N LEU A 174 -3.27 12.10 8.00
CA LEU A 174 -3.09 11.30 6.81
C LEU A 174 -4.26 11.46 5.84
N ILE A 175 -5.51 11.33 6.31
CA ILE A 175 -6.70 11.51 5.49
C ILE A 175 -6.72 12.93 4.90
N LYS A 176 -6.37 13.94 5.71
CA LYS A 176 -6.27 15.33 5.26
C LYS A 176 -5.22 15.50 4.17
N ALA A 177 -4.02 14.93 4.34
CA ALA A 177 -2.97 14.96 3.34
C ALA A 177 -3.43 14.33 2.01
N ILE A 178 -4.14 13.19 2.07
CA ILE A 178 -4.67 12.53 0.88
C ILE A 178 -5.60 13.44 0.10
N TYR A 179 -6.65 13.99 0.72
CA TYR A 179 -7.62 14.77 -0.05
C TYR A 179 -7.11 16.14 -0.47
N GLN A 180 -6.12 16.71 0.20
CA GLN A 180 -5.50 17.98 -0.16
C GLN A 180 -4.47 17.86 -1.29
N HIS A 181 -3.76 16.73 -1.35
CA HIS A 181 -2.62 16.58 -2.25
C HIS A 181 -2.79 15.48 -3.32
N CYS A 182 -3.90 14.72 -3.34
CA CYS A 182 -4.11 13.65 -4.31
C CYS A 182 -5.40 13.82 -5.13
N PRO A 183 -5.55 14.89 -5.93
CA PRO A 183 -6.77 15.17 -6.67
C PRO A 183 -7.11 14.09 -7.72
N ASN A 184 -6.09 13.36 -8.21
CA ASN A 184 -6.23 12.34 -9.25
C ASN A 184 -6.30 10.91 -8.72
N LEU A 185 -6.54 10.74 -7.40
CA LEU A 185 -6.58 9.44 -6.77
C LEU A 185 -7.70 8.57 -7.34
N ASN A 186 -7.32 7.39 -7.84
CA ASN A 186 -8.21 6.41 -8.47
C ASN A 186 -8.49 5.21 -7.57
N TYR A 187 -7.45 4.71 -6.89
CA TYR A 187 -7.55 3.60 -5.94
C TYR A 187 -7.09 4.03 -4.55
N LEU A 188 -7.95 3.83 -3.57
CA LEU A 188 -7.63 4.06 -2.18
C LEU A 188 -7.95 2.82 -1.34
N LYS A 189 -6.93 2.32 -0.64
CA LYS A 189 -7.07 1.31 0.42
C LYS A 189 -6.59 1.89 1.73
N LEU A 190 -7.45 1.83 2.76
CA LEU A 190 -7.15 2.29 4.11
C LEU A 190 -7.53 1.23 5.15
N SER A 191 -6.66 1.04 6.15
CA SER A 191 -7.02 0.36 7.40
C SER A 191 -7.34 1.42 8.45
N LEU A 192 -8.54 1.40 9.00
CA LEU A 192 -9.05 2.41 9.91
C LEU A 192 -9.37 1.81 11.28
N LEU A 193 -9.00 2.52 12.34
CA LEU A 193 -9.36 2.20 13.72
C LEU A 193 -10.52 3.09 14.17
N ASN A 194 -11.45 2.55 14.94
CA ASN A 194 -12.65 3.26 15.39
C ASN A 194 -12.36 4.55 16.16
N LYS A 195 -11.35 4.52 17.03
CA LYS A 195 -11.05 5.64 17.93
C LYS A 195 -10.50 6.88 17.26
N ASP A 196 -10.01 6.73 16.03
CA ASP A 196 -9.22 7.75 15.35
C ASP A 196 -9.85 8.21 14.03
N MET A 197 -10.96 7.59 13.60
CA MET A 197 -11.66 8.00 12.40
C MET A 197 -12.41 9.30 12.66
N ASP A 198 -11.85 10.40 12.17
CA ASP A 198 -12.60 11.64 12.07
C ASP A 198 -13.56 11.53 10.88
N ILE A 199 -14.83 11.33 11.20
CA ILE A 199 -15.94 11.21 10.24
C ILE A 199 -15.97 12.41 9.28
N ILE A 200 -15.65 13.59 9.78
CA ILE A 200 -15.63 14.83 8.99
C ILE A 200 -14.49 14.77 7.95
N GLU A 201 -13.31 14.32 8.35
CA GLU A 201 -12.18 14.22 7.41
C GLU A 201 -12.42 13.14 6.35
N PHE A 202 -13.07 12.02 6.71
CA PHE A 202 -13.45 11.01 5.72
C PHE A 202 -14.52 11.52 4.75
N GLN A 203 -15.48 12.31 5.23
CA GLN A 203 -16.44 13.02 4.36
C GLN A 203 -15.71 13.96 3.40
N ASN A 204 -14.77 14.76 3.90
CA ASN A 204 -13.97 15.67 3.08
C ASN A 204 -13.15 14.92 2.02
N LEU A 205 -12.62 13.75 2.36
CA LEU A 205 -11.91 12.87 1.41
C LEU A 205 -12.82 12.47 0.25
N LEU A 206 -14.04 11.98 0.54
CA LEU A 206 -14.98 11.57 -0.51
C LEU A 206 -15.45 12.74 -1.39
N ILE A 207 -15.58 13.94 -0.82
CA ILE A 207 -15.97 15.15 -1.56
C ILE A 207 -14.85 15.61 -2.50
N ASN A 208 -13.59 15.54 -2.06
CA ASN A 208 -12.46 16.10 -2.79
C ASN A 208 -11.81 15.09 -3.76
N CYS A 209 -11.77 13.82 -3.42
CA CYS A 209 -11.21 12.78 -4.28
C CYS A 209 -12.26 12.16 -5.22
N LYS A 210 -12.75 12.97 -6.16
CA LYS A 210 -13.89 12.63 -7.05
C LYS A 210 -13.60 11.50 -8.05
N PHE A 211 -12.32 11.19 -8.30
CA PHE A 211 -11.89 10.19 -9.26
C PHE A 211 -11.69 8.80 -8.66
N ILE A 212 -12.00 8.61 -7.36
CA ILE A 212 -11.91 7.29 -6.75
C ILE A 212 -12.90 6.34 -7.42
N ASN A 213 -12.36 5.34 -8.11
CA ASN A 213 -13.09 4.25 -8.74
C ASN A 213 -13.11 3.00 -7.85
N ILE A 214 -12.07 2.80 -7.05
CA ILE A 214 -11.93 1.67 -6.14
C ILE A 214 -11.65 2.18 -4.73
N LEU A 215 -12.52 1.81 -3.79
CA LEU A 215 -12.38 2.10 -2.38
C LEU A 215 -12.35 0.78 -1.60
N ASP A 216 -11.28 0.55 -0.84
CA ASP A 216 -11.03 -0.64 -0.05
C ASP A 216 -10.82 -0.22 1.41
N ILE A 217 -11.75 -0.57 2.30
CA ILE A 217 -11.71 -0.18 3.70
C ILE A 217 -11.60 -1.40 4.58
N ILE A 218 -10.57 -1.42 5.41
CA ILE A 218 -10.38 -2.40 6.47
C ILE A 218 -10.73 -1.74 7.79
N GLY A 219 -11.84 -2.15 8.40
CA GLY A 219 -12.24 -1.68 9.74
C GLY A 219 -11.71 -2.61 10.82
N ILE A 220 -10.90 -2.09 11.72
CA ILE A 220 -10.24 -2.84 12.79
C ILE A 220 -10.93 -2.56 14.12
N GLY A 221 -11.17 -3.63 14.92
CA GLY A 221 -11.85 -3.51 16.21
C GLY A 221 -13.32 -3.16 16.08
N ASP A 222 -13.84 -2.34 17.01
CA ASP A 222 -15.24 -1.91 17.06
C ASP A 222 -15.53 -0.79 16.04
N PHE A 223 -15.18 -1.00 14.78
CA PHE A 223 -15.32 0.00 13.74
C PHE A 223 -16.78 0.38 13.46
N ILE A 224 -17.06 1.68 13.31
CA ILE A 224 -18.41 2.23 13.10
C ILE A 224 -18.89 2.14 11.65
N TRP A 225 -19.11 0.93 11.18
CA TRP A 225 -19.52 0.64 9.79
C TRP A 225 -20.81 1.35 9.37
N ASN A 226 -21.78 1.48 10.28
CA ASN A 226 -23.03 2.18 10.01
C ASN A 226 -22.81 3.66 9.68
N GLU A 227 -21.92 4.35 10.38
CA GLU A 227 -21.60 5.76 10.11
C GLU A 227 -20.86 5.92 8.79
N LEU A 228 -19.87 5.05 8.53
CA LEU A 228 -19.18 5.02 7.24
C LEU A 228 -20.16 4.83 6.07
N LEU A 229 -21.06 3.86 6.16
CA LEU A 229 -22.06 3.58 5.12
C LEU A 229 -23.05 4.74 4.94
N ILE A 230 -23.42 5.45 6.01
CA ILE A 230 -24.25 6.66 5.93
C ILE A 230 -23.50 7.78 5.18
N ILE A 231 -22.20 7.96 5.44
CA ILE A 231 -21.37 8.95 4.72
C ILE A 231 -21.28 8.55 3.24
N LEU A 232 -21.02 7.29 2.93
CA LEU A 232 -20.99 6.78 1.56
C LEU A 232 -22.32 6.97 0.84
N THR A 233 -23.45 6.88 1.56
CA THR A 233 -24.80 7.14 1.00
C THR A 233 -24.87 8.56 0.44
N LYS A 234 -24.32 9.53 1.16
CA LYS A 234 -24.41 10.97 0.80
C LYS A 234 -23.30 11.42 -0.15
N TYR A 235 -22.08 10.95 0.04
CA TYR A 235 -20.89 11.53 -0.54
C TYR A 235 -20.05 10.56 -1.40
N SER A 236 -20.53 9.32 -1.64
CA SER A 236 -19.75 8.40 -2.48
C SER A 236 -19.47 8.99 -3.86
N PRO A 237 -18.23 8.88 -4.36
CA PRO A 237 -17.86 9.33 -5.70
C PRO A 237 -18.79 8.74 -6.76
N ILE A 238 -19.16 9.56 -7.75
CA ILE A 238 -20.07 9.14 -8.82
C ILE A 238 -19.47 7.97 -9.64
N ASN A 239 -18.15 7.95 -9.77
CA ASN A 239 -17.38 6.98 -10.52
C ASN A 239 -16.98 5.76 -9.68
N LEU A 240 -17.46 5.61 -8.44
CA LEU A 240 -17.13 4.46 -7.62
C LEU A 240 -17.68 3.17 -8.25
N LEU A 241 -16.78 2.35 -8.78
CA LEU A 241 -17.09 1.09 -9.48
C LEU A 241 -16.87 -0.14 -8.60
N LYS A 242 -15.98 -0.04 -7.62
CA LYS A 242 -15.67 -1.13 -6.71
C LYS A 242 -15.56 -0.64 -5.28
N LEU A 243 -16.32 -1.28 -4.38
CA LEU A 243 -16.24 -1.07 -2.94
C LEU A 243 -15.88 -2.39 -2.26
N LYS A 244 -14.80 -2.38 -1.48
CA LYS A 244 -14.40 -3.51 -0.66
C LYS A 244 -14.47 -3.10 0.81
N LEU A 245 -15.11 -3.94 1.60
CA LEU A 245 -15.29 -3.75 3.05
C LEU A 245 -14.77 -4.99 3.76
N PHE A 246 -13.69 -4.85 4.52
CA PHE A 246 -13.19 -5.88 5.38
C PHE A 246 -13.65 -5.59 6.81
N CYS A 247 -14.68 -6.32 7.24
CA CYS A 247 -15.38 -6.07 8.50
C CYS A 247 -14.92 -7.04 9.60
N TYR A 248 -14.30 -6.51 10.65
CA TYR A 248 -13.88 -7.34 11.78
C TYR A 248 -15.06 -7.84 12.62
N LEU A 249 -15.97 -6.92 12.99
CA LEU A 249 -17.22 -7.21 13.75
C LEU A 249 -18.31 -6.23 13.29
N PRO A 250 -19.11 -6.56 12.28
CA PRO A 250 -20.22 -5.70 11.92
C PRO A 250 -21.32 -5.75 13.00
N ASN A 251 -21.84 -4.59 13.37
CA ASN A 251 -22.94 -4.48 14.33
C ASN A 251 -24.31 -4.78 13.67
N SER A 252 -25.36 -4.88 14.50
CA SER A 252 -26.73 -5.20 14.04
C SER A 252 -27.31 -4.19 13.04
N ASN A 253 -26.79 -2.96 12.98
CA ASN A 253 -27.24 -1.93 12.05
C ASN A 253 -26.51 -1.96 10.68
N PHE A 254 -25.49 -2.79 10.53
CA PHE A 254 -24.69 -2.87 9.31
C PHE A 254 -25.55 -3.13 8.07
N ILE A 255 -26.39 -4.17 8.10
CA ILE A 255 -27.28 -4.55 6.99
C ILE A 255 -28.21 -3.40 6.61
N LYS A 256 -28.80 -2.73 7.62
CA LYS A 256 -29.69 -1.59 7.40
C LYS A 256 -28.98 -0.43 6.71
N SER A 257 -27.78 -0.09 7.17
CA SER A 257 -26.98 0.99 6.60
C SER A 257 -26.46 0.64 5.21
N LEU A 258 -26.09 -0.63 4.96
CA LEU A 258 -25.72 -1.12 3.64
C LEU A 258 -26.88 -1.02 2.64
N LYS A 259 -28.10 -1.36 3.09
CA LYS A 259 -29.31 -1.19 2.28
C LYS A 259 -29.52 0.27 1.88
N LEU A 260 -29.39 1.20 2.81
CA LEU A 260 -29.51 2.65 2.52
C LEU A 260 -28.46 3.11 1.50
N PHE A 261 -27.21 2.64 1.64
CA PHE A 261 -26.16 2.92 0.68
C PHE A 261 -26.52 2.39 -0.72
N LEU A 262 -26.95 1.14 -0.83
CA LEU A 262 -27.33 0.55 -2.11
C LEU A 262 -28.55 1.27 -2.74
N ASP A 263 -29.56 1.65 -1.94
CA ASP A 263 -30.70 2.44 -2.42
C ASP A 263 -30.28 3.79 -3.00
N SER A 264 -29.25 4.43 -2.43
CA SER A 264 -28.71 5.71 -2.94
C SER A 264 -28.03 5.60 -4.30
N ARG A 265 -27.76 4.37 -4.76
CA ARG A 265 -27.07 4.12 -6.01
C ARG A 265 -27.97 3.82 -7.21
N LYS A 266 -29.30 3.90 -7.04
CA LYS A 266 -30.29 3.58 -8.11
C LYS A 266 -30.02 4.29 -9.44
N ASN A 267 -29.45 5.48 -9.41
CA ASN A 267 -29.16 6.30 -10.60
C ASN A 267 -27.65 6.45 -10.88
N LYS A 268 -26.83 5.56 -10.35
CA LYS A 268 -25.37 5.54 -10.55
C LYS A 268 -24.96 4.26 -11.28
N SER A 269 -23.73 4.21 -11.80
CA SER A 269 -23.17 3.01 -12.40
C SER A 269 -23.21 1.82 -11.44
N PRO A 270 -23.52 0.60 -11.91
CA PRO A 270 -23.52 -0.60 -11.08
C PRO A 270 -22.15 -0.81 -10.43
N ILE A 271 -22.16 -1.21 -9.16
CA ILE A 271 -20.94 -1.39 -8.35
C ILE A 271 -20.58 -2.87 -8.20
N PHE A 272 -19.29 -3.18 -8.21
CA PHE A 272 -18.78 -4.44 -7.67
C PHE A 272 -18.61 -4.28 -6.15
N LEU A 273 -19.22 -5.18 -5.37
CA LEU A 273 -19.19 -5.13 -3.92
C LEU A 273 -18.50 -6.38 -3.35
N GLN A 274 -17.43 -6.19 -2.60
CA GLN A 274 -16.76 -7.25 -1.85
C GLN A 274 -16.91 -6.98 -0.36
N ILE A 275 -17.44 -7.94 0.39
CA ILE A 275 -17.58 -7.85 1.84
C ILE A 275 -16.94 -9.08 2.45
N ASP A 276 -15.82 -8.88 3.13
CA ASP A 276 -15.11 -9.92 3.85
C ASP A 276 -15.39 -9.78 5.34
N LEU A 277 -16.02 -10.78 5.93
CA LEU A 277 -16.28 -10.84 7.38
C LEU A 277 -15.23 -11.71 8.05
N MET A 278 -14.52 -11.18 9.05
CA MET A 278 -13.51 -11.97 9.75
C MET A 278 -14.17 -13.08 10.58
N ARG A 279 -13.80 -14.34 10.33
CA ARG A 279 -14.44 -15.57 10.82
C ARG A 279 -14.18 -15.89 12.30
N LEU A 280 -14.16 -14.92 13.21
CA LEU A 280 -13.87 -15.23 14.63
C LEU A 280 -15.02 -15.96 15.38
N TRP A 281 -16.27 -15.99 14.83
CA TRP A 281 -17.44 -16.58 15.52
C TRP A 281 -18.45 -17.21 14.54
N GLU A 282 -18.04 -18.21 13.79
CA GLU A 282 -18.84 -18.81 12.68
C GLU A 282 -20.29 -19.24 13.08
N ARG A 283 -20.54 -19.67 14.31
CA ARG A 283 -21.87 -20.15 14.71
C ARG A 283 -22.90 -19.06 15.05
N GLN A 284 -22.46 -17.88 15.48
CA GLN A 284 -23.39 -16.80 15.89
C GLN A 284 -23.75 -15.84 14.76
N GLN A 285 -23.02 -15.85 13.65
CA GLN A 285 -23.20 -14.92 12.54
C GLN A 285 -23.98 -15.49 11.33
N GLN A 286 -24.34 -16.75 11.36
CA GLN A 286 -25.11 -17.41 10.29
C GLN A 286 -26.37 -16.64 9.84
N PRO A 287 -27.21 -16.12 10.76
CA PRO A 287 -28.40 -15.36 10.36
C PRO A 287 -28.08 -14.05 9.64
N MET A 288 -26.99 -13.38 10.04
CA MET A 288 -26.56 -12.13 9.41
C MET A 288 -25.95 -12.39 8.02
N LEU A 289 -25.18 -13.46 7.86
CA LEU A 289 -24.65 -13.87 6.55
C LEU A 289 -25.76 -14.18 5.56
N GLN A 290 -26.79 -14.90 5.98
CA GLN A 290 -27.97 -15.19 5.13
C GLN A 290 -28.71 -13.90 4.74
N GLN A 291 -28.89 -12.98 5.68
CA GLN A 291 -29.51 -11.67 5.39
C GLN A 291 -28.66 -10.85 4.43
N LEU A 292 -27.33 -10.84 4.60
CA LEU A 292 -26.40 -10.16 3.72
C LEU A 292 -26.47 -10.73 2.32
N GLU A 293 -26.35 -12.04 2.17
CA GLU A 293 -26.40 -12.73 0.87
C GLU A 293 -27.73 -12.48 0.16
N HIS A 294 -28.86 -12.56 0.87
CA HIS A 294 -30.18 -12.26 0.32
C HIS A 294 -30.25 -10.81 -0.17
N LEU A 295 -29.79 -9.85 0.64
CA LEU A 295 -29.76 -8.44 0.25
C LEU A 295 -28.92 -8.24 -1.02
N LEU A 296 -27.73 -8.81 -1.10
CA LEU A 296 -26.84 -8.64 -2.26
C LEU A 296 -27.43 -9.24 -3.54
N LYS A 297 -28.05 -10.41 -3.44
CA LYS A 297 -28.79 -11.02 -4.56
C LYS A 297 -29.95 -10.14 -5.05
N GLU A 298 -30.73 -9.58 -4.13
CA GLU A 298 -31.84 -8.66 -4.45
C GLU A 298 -31.32 -7.44 -5.25
N TYR A 299 -30.22 -6.81 -4.81
CA TYR A 299 -29.67 -5.63 -5.46
C TYR A 299 -28.89 -5.93 -6.76
N LYS A 300 -28.40 -7.15 -6.91
CA LYS A 300 -27.87 -7.64 -8.19
C LYS A 300 -28.98 -7.79 -9.25
N VAL A 301 -30.12 -8.35 -8.86
CA VAL A 301 -31.31 -8.45 -9.74
C VAL A 301 -31.82 -7.05 -10.13
N LYS A 302 -31.77 -6.07 -9.22
CA LYS A 302 -32.13 -4.67 -9.50
C LYS A 302 -31.10 -3.94 -10.38
N GLY A 303 -29.98 -4.56 -10.74
CA GLY A 303 -28.92 -3.95 -11.55
C GLY A 303 -28.10 -2.87 -10.84
N ILE A 304 -28.20 -2.77 -9.52
CA ILE A 304 -27.42 -1.81 -8.69
C ILE A 304 -26.04 -2.39 -8.37
N ILE A 305 -25.98 -3.69 -8.13
CA ILE A 305 -24.74 -4.46 -7.98
C ILE A 305 -24.46 -5.17 -9.29
N LYS A 306 -23.26 -4.96 -9.85
CA LYS A 306 -22.78 -5.67 -11.04
C LYS A 306 -22.43 -7.12 -10.69
N ASP A 307 -21.67 -7.29 -9.63
CA ASP A 307 -21.29 -8.57 -9.04
C ASP A 307 -20.88 -8.39 -7.58
N PHE A 308 -20.83 -9.48 -6.81
CA PHE A 308 -20.42 -9.40 -5.42
C PHE A 308 -19.64 -10.65 -4.99
N GLU A 309 -18.77 -10.44 -3.99
CA GLU A 309 -18.12 -11.49 -3.21
C GLU A 309 -18.50 -11.29 -1.74
N CYS A 310 -18.98 -12.33 -1.09
CA CYS A 310 -19.21 -12.40 0.36
C CYS A 310 -18.78 -13.79 0.86
N PRO A 311 -18.49 -13.94 2.18
CA PRO A 311 -18.03 -15.19 2.76
C PRO A 311 -18.97 -16.35 2.55
#